data_83b27594305211b708b46b00de8f1ef2
#
_entry.id   83b27594305211b708b46b00de8f1ef2
#
_cell.length_a   1.000
_cell.length_b   1.000
_cell.length_c   1.000
_cell.angle_alpha   90.00
_cell.angle_beta   90.00
_cell.angle_gamma   90.00
#
_symmetry.space_group_name_H-M   'P 1'
#
loop_
_entity.id
_entity.type
_entity.pdbx_description
1 polymer ?
#
loop_
_entity_poly.entity_id
_entity_poly.type
_entity_poly.pdbx_seq_one_letter_code
_entity_poly.pdbx_strand_id
1 'polypeptide(L)'
;MKVKSIILAAMSLLSMGASAQEFDMTQPQPTYSDAVGYGYDFVDAPTAKSTAPFYFSVKVPDGNYRVTVTLGNKKKAGETIVRAESRRLMMNKCVTKKGQFETFSFIVNKRNVDYVGSNGKADKVKIKSREVGSQTWDDKL
;
A
#
# COMPACT_ATOMS: atom_id res chain seq x y z
N MET A 1 8.86 4.17 -14.49
CA MET A 1 8.07 2.92 -14.35
C MET A 1 6.63 3.34 -14.06
N LYS A 2 5.68 2.89 -14.85
CA LYS A 2 4.26 3.22 -14.59
C LYS A 2 3.61 1.98 -14.02
N VAL A 3 3.31 1.97 -12.74
CA VAL A 3 2.40 1.02 -12.11
C VAL A 3 1.01 1.34 -12.63
N LYS A 4 0.28 0.36 -13.13
CA LYS A 4 -0.97 0.64 -13.85
C LYS A 4 -2.22 0.59 -12.99
N SER A 5 -2.23 -0.18 -11.91
CA SER A 5 -3.39 -0.26 -11.01
C SER A 5 -3.00 -0.91 -9.71
N ILE A 6 -3.45 -0.34 -8.62
CA ILE A 6 -3.48 -1.00 -7.31
C ILE A 6 -4.95 -1.15 -6.95
N ILE A 7 -5.43 -2.39 -6.86
CA ILE A 7 -6.78 -2.68 -6.38
C ILE A 7 -6.66 -3.09 -4.93
N LEU A 8 -7.25 -2.32 -4.04
CA LEU A 8 -7.33 -2.62 -2.62
C LEU A 8 -8.72 -3.13 -2.29
N ALA A 9 -8.84 -4.42 -1.95
CA ALA A 9 -10.07 -5.02 -1.50
C ALA A 9 -10.00 -5.37 -0.02
N ALA A 10 -10.89 -4.82 0.78
CA ALA A 10 -11.05 -5.20 2.17
C ALA A 10 -11.78 -6.54 2.30
N MET A 11 -11.23 -7.48 3.03
CA MET A 11 -11.91 -8.73 3.38
C MET A 11 -12.42 -8.61 4.83
N SER A 12 -13.64 -8.11 5.00
CA SER A 12 -14.35 -8.24 6.27
C SER A 12 -15.19 -9.52 6.27
N LEU A 13 -15.02 -10.35 7.24
CA LEU A 13 -15.92 -11.46 7.55
C LEU A 13 -17.12 -10.93 8.36
N LEU A 14 -17.92 -10.05 7.79
CA LEU A 14 -19.33 -9.81 8.19
C LEU A 14 -19.93 -8.85 7.16
N SER A 15 -20.79 -9.41 6.36
CA SER A 15 -21.85 -8.78 5.59
C SER A 15 -21.97 -7.24 5.69
N MET A 16 -21.44 -6.54 4.71
CA MET A 16 -21.95 -5.30 4.11
C MET A 16 -20.87 -4.75 3.18
N GLY A 17 -21.08 -4.89 1.88
CA GLY A 17 -20.39 -4.16 0.82
C GLY A 17 -18.88 -3.98 0.98
N ALA A 18 -18.07 -4.97 0.62
CA ALA A 18 -16.65 -4.72 0.42
C ALA A 18 -16.49 -3.71 -0.71
N SER A 19 -16.17 -2.46 -0.40
CA SER A 19 -15.82 -1.47 -1.40
C SER A 19 -14.38 -1.70 -1.83
N ALA A 20 -14.17 -2.02 -3.11
CA ALA A 20 -12.84 -2.02 -3.70
C ALA A 20 -12.47 -0.58 -4.08
N GLN A 21 -11.25 -0.17 -3.76
CA GLN A 21 -10.66 1.07 -4.26
C GLN A 21 -9.64 0.73 -5.34
N GLU A 22 -9.66 1.47 -6.43
CA GLU A 22 -8.74 1.29 -7.55
C GLU A 22 -7.99 2.59 -7.83
N PHE A 23 -6.67 2.47 -8.01
CA PHE A 23 -5.79 3.59 -8.29
C PHE A 23 -5.03 3.34 -9.59
N ASP A 24 -5.29 4.13 -10.62
CA ASP A 24 -4.53 4.09 -11.87
C ASP A 24 -3.27 4.96 -11.75
N MET A 25 -2.16 4.32 -11.44
CA MET A 25 -0.86 4.98 -11.29
C MET A 25 -0.28 5.52 -12.63
N THR A 26 -0.99 5.35 -13.74
CA THR A 26 -0.64 6.01 -15.03
C THR A 26 -1.19 7.42 -15.11
N GLN A 27 -2.15 7.75 -14.26
CA GLN A 27 -2.71 9.09 -14.11
C GLN A 27 -2.05 9.82 -12.94
N PRO A 28 -2.07 11.15 -12.93
CA PRO A 28 -1.63 11.92 -11.78
C PRO A 28 -2.40 11.50 -10.53
N GLN A 29 -1.68 11.22 -9.44
CA GLN A 29 -2.26 10.93 -8.14
C GLN A 29 -1.88 12.06 -7.17
N PRO A 30 -2.72 12.36 -6.17
CA PRO A 30 -2.44 13.42 -5.21
C PRO A 30 -1.26 13.04 -4.30
N THR A 31 -0.72 14.03 -3.61
CA THR A 31 0.05 13.80 -2.39
C THR A 31 -0.93 13.41 -1.29
N TYR A 32 -0.53 12.45 -0.46
CA TYR A 32 -1.35 12.00 0.66
C TYR A 32 -1.69 13.17 1.60
N SER A 33 -2.93 13.19 2.03
CA SER A 33 -3.40 14.00 3.16
C SER A 33 -4.56 13.29 3.83
N ASP A 34 -4.77 13.54 5.10
CA ASP A 34 -5.89 12.95 5.85
C ASP A 34 -7.26 13.29 5.26
N ALA A 35 -7.38 14.44 4.63
CA ALA A 35 -8.61 14.89 3.97
C ALA A 35 -8.89 14.11 2.67
N VAL A 36 -7.85 13.75 1.92
CA VAL A 36 -7.96 12.96 0.67
C VAL A 36 -8.00 11.46 0.99
N GLY A 37 -7.23 11.02 1.97
CA GLY A 37 -7.19 9.65 2.43
C GLY A 37 -6.35 8.70 1.56
N TYR A 38 -5.69 9.17 0.50
CA TYR A 38 -4.76 8.39 -0.31
C TYR A 38 -3.80 9.30 -1.08
N GLY A 39 -2.70 8.74 -1.55
CA GLY A 39 -1.76 9.45 -2.40
C GLY A 39 -0.30 9.07 -2.21
N TYR A 40 0.58 9.76 -2.94
CA TYR A 40 2.02 9.65 -2.74
C TYR A 40 2.40 10.20 -1.38
N ASP A 41 3.27 9.49 -0.67
CA ASP A 41 3.58 9.76 0.73
C ASP A 41 5.09 9.63 0.99
N PHE A 42 5.60 10.29 2.02
CA PHE A 42 7.00 10.30 2.49
C PHE A 42 8.04 10.82 1.50
N VAL A 43 7.82 10.72 0.21
CA VAL A 43 8.70 11.19 -0.86
C VAL A 43 7.87 11.78 -1.99
N ASP A 44 8.48 12.57 -2.83
CA ASP A 44 7.81 13.14 -4.00
C ASP A 44 7.27 12.06 -4.95
N ALA A 45 6.21 12.40 -5.66
CA ALA A 45 5.65 11.55 -6.70
C ALA A 45 6.72 11.16 -7.74
N PRO A 46 6.78 9.89 -8.15
CA PRO A 46 7.79 9.44 -9.09
C PRO A 46 7.58 10.09 -10.47
N THR A 47 8.64 10.54 -11.06
CA THR A 47 8.65 10.98 -12.45
C THR A 47 8.84 9.80 -13.41
N ALA A 48 8.58 10.00 -14.69
CA ALA A 48 8.78 8.97 -15.72
C ALA A 48 10.24 8.47 -15.84
N LYS A 49 11.21 9.22 -15.29
CA LYS A 49 12.64 8.89 -15.29
C LYS A 49 13.14 8.45 -13.91
N SER A 50 12.32 8.55 -12.87
CA SER A 50 12.72 8.17 -11.53
C SER A 50 12.93 6.65 -11.44
N THR A 51 14.05 6.26 -10.85
CA THR A 51 14.37 4.89 -10.42
C THR A 51 14.31 4.75 -8.91
N ALA A 52 14.11 5.86 -8.19
CA ALA A 52 13.98 5.86 -6.75
C ALA A 52 12.67 5.17 -6.32
N PRO A 53 12.66 4.49 -5.19
CA PRO A 53 11.43 3.96 -4.62
C PRO A 53 10.48 5.10 -4.26
N PHE A 54 9.19 4.84 -4.37
CA PHE A 54 8.14 5.73 -3.92
C PHE A 54 7.18 4.98 -2.99
N TYR A 55 6.42 5.75 -2.24
CA TYR A 55 5.39 5.25 -1.36
C TYR A 55 4.03 5.75 -1.83
N PHE A 56 3.03 4.90 -1.70
CA PHE A 56 1.65 5.25 -1.95
C PHE A 56 0.83 4.74 -0.78
N SER A 57 0.21 5.64 -0.05
CA SER A 57 -0.53 5.33 1.17
C SER A 57 -2.03 5.44 0.94
N VAL A 58 -2.78 4.61 1.65
CA VAL A 58 -4.25 4.62 1.64
C VAL A 58 -4.73 4.50 3.07
N LYS A 59 -5.55 5.45 3.51
CA LYS A 59 -6.15 5.45 4.84
C LYS A 59 -7.26 4.41 4.89
N VAL A 60 -7.07 3.42 5.74
CA VAL A 60 -8.02 2.31 5.90
C VAL A 60 -8.11 1.90 7.36
N PRO A 61 -9.25 1.39 7.83
CA PRO A 61 -9.37 0.79 9.16
C PRO A 61 -8.40 -0.36 9.39
N ASP A 62 -8.22 -0.75 10.65
CA ASP A 62 -7.47 -1.97 10.96
C ASP A 62 -8.18 -3.19 10.37
N GLY A 63 -7.41 -4.08 9.76
CA GLY A 63 -7.96 -5.25 9.11
C GLY A 63 -7.02 -5.95 8.13
N ASN A 64 -7.55 -6.95 7.47
CA ASN A 64 -6.85 -7.67 6.41
C ASN A 64 -7.32 -7.19 5.05
N TYR A 65 -6.39 -6.80 4.22
CA TYR A 65 -6.64 -6.25 2.89
C TYR A 65 -6.01 -7.14 1.83
N ARG A 66 -6.78 -7.45 0.80
CA ARG A 66 -6.24 -8.01 -0.43
C ARG A 66 -5.79 -6.85 -1.31
N VAL A 67 -4.50 -6.77 -1.54
CA VAL A 67 -3.90 -5.80 -2.46
C VAL A 67 -3.59 -6.51 -3.77
N THR A 68 -4.04 -5.93 -4.88
CA THR A 68 -3.72 -6.41 -6.22
C THR A 68 -2.96 -5.31 -6.95
N VAL A 69 -1.79 -5.65 -7.47
CA VAL A 69 -0.95 -4.72 -8.24
C VAL A 69 -0.76 -5.26 -9.65
N THR A 70 -0.99 -4.42 -10.65
CA THR A 70 -0.65 -4.70 -12.04
C THR A 70 0.57 -3.88 -12.44
N LEU A 71 1.64 -4.56 -12.79
CA LEU A 71 2.94 -4.01 -13.13
C LEU A 71 3.22 -4.14 -14.60
N GLY A 72 3.90 -3.17 -15.17
CA GLY A 72 4.28 -3.20 -16.56
C GLY A 72 4.24 -1.81 -17.21
N ASN A 73 4.74 -1.74 -18.43
CA ASN A 73 4.75 -0.50 -19.20
C ASN A 73 4.62 -0.80 -20.69
N LYS A 74 3.75 -0.08 -21.40
CA LYS A 74 3.55 -0.25 -22.85
C LYS A 74 4.80 0.05 -23.67
N LYS A 75 5.68 0.93 -23.18
CA LYS A 75 6.79 1.49 -23.95
C LYS A 75 8.17 1.00 -23.50
N LYS A 76 8.30 0.47 -22.28
CA LYS A 76 9.59 0.08 -21.68
C LYS A 76 9.47 -1.24 -20.95
N ALA A 77 10.57 -1.98 -20.90
CA ALA A 77 10.77 -3.04 -19.92
C ALA A 77 10.93 -2.44 -18.51
N GLY A 78 10.62 -3.20 -17.49
CA GLY A 78 10.71 -2.75 -16.12
C GLY A 78 11.06 -3.85 -15.15
N GLU A 79 11.58 -3.46 -14.01
CA GLU A 79 11.85 -4.31 -12.86
C GLU A 79 11.25 -3.66 -11.63
N THR A 80 10.48 -4.42 -10.85
CA THR A 80 9.74 -3.87 -9.70
C THR A 80 9.82 -4.82 -8.52
N ILE A 81 9.99 -4.24 -7.34
CA ILE A 81 9.85 -4.91 -6.04
C ILE A 81 8.70 -4.21 -5.32
N VAL A 82 7.81 -4.98 -4.70
CA VAL A 82 6.72 -4.42 -3.91
C VAL A 82 6.93 -4.74 -2.43
N ARG A 83 6.83 -3.72 -1.61
CA ARG A 83 6.83 -3.81 -0.16
C ARG A 83 5.57 -3.16 0.38
N ALA A 84 5.09 -3.63 1.52
CA ALA A 84 3.96 -3.06 2.21
C ALA A 84 4.26 -2.93 3.70
N GLU A 85 3.54 -2.05 4.39
CA GLU A 85 3.69 -1.79 5.82
C GLU A 85 5.16 -1.56 6.22
N SER A 86 5.60 -2.10 7.33
CA SER A 86 6.96 -2.00 7.86
C SER A 86 8.03 -2.64 6.96
N ARG A 87 8.06 -2.32 5.68
CA ARG A 87 9.02 -2.83 4.69
C ARG A 87 8.91 -4.34 4.42
N ARG A 88 7.75 -4.94 4.67
CA ARG A 88 7.52 -6.36 4.36
C ARG A 88 7.63 -6.57 2.86
N LEU A 89 8.48 -7.50 2.47
CA LEU A 89 8.61 -7.90 1.07
C LEU A 89 7.38 -8.73 0.67
N MET A 90 6.50 -8.14 -0.12
CA MET A 90 5.27 -8.79 -0.59
C MET A 90 5.48 -9.46 -1.94
N MET A 91 6.34 -8.87 -2.75
CA MET A 91 6.73 -9.42 -4.04
C MET A 91 8.20 -9.11 -4.28
N ASN A 92 8.98 -10.18 -4.46
CA ASN A 92 10.34 -10.05 -4.92
C ASN A 92 10.32 -9.62 -6.41
N LYS A 93 11.44 -9.42 -6.99
CA LYS A 93 11.70 -8.97 -8.34
C LYS A 93 10.69 -9.47 -9.39
N CYS A 94 9.86 -8.56 -9.91
CA CYS A 94 9.04 -8.77 -11.11
C CYS A 94 9.74 -8.10 -12.29
N VAL A 95 10.02 -8.86 -13.31
CA VAL A 95 10.63 -8.36 -14.56
C VAL A 95 9.58 -8.43 -15.66
N THR A 96 9.28 -7.30 -16.28
CA THR A 96 8.33 -7.21 -17.39
C THR A 96 9.03 -6.71 -18.65
N LYS A 97 8.73 -7.33 -19.80
CA LYS A 97 9.16 -6.82 -21.11
C LYS A 97 8.31 -5.62 -21.52
N LYS A 98 8.77 -4.87 -22.53
CA LYS A 98 7.97 -3.82 -23.16
C LYS A 98 6.61 -4.39 -23.60
N GLY A 99 5.52 -3.73 -23.18
CA GLY A 99 4.15 -4.13 -23.52
C GLY A 99 3.60 -5.29 -22.68
N GLN A 100 4.41 -5.91 -21.84
CA GLN A 100 3.98 -6.97 -20.94
C GLN A 100 3.47 -6.38 -19.62
N PHE A 101 2.41 -7.01 -19.08
CA PHE A 101 1.83 -6.66 -17.77
C PHE A 101 1.66 -7.94 -16.95
N GLU A 102 2.02 -7.85 -15.68
CA GLU A 102 1.91 -8.93 -14.72
C GLU A 102 1.05 -8.44 -13.53
N THR A 103 0.13 -9.29 -13.08
CA THR A 103 -0.77 -8.98 -11.97
C THR A 103 -0.48 -9.91 -10.79
N PHE A 104 -0.33 -9.33 -9.62
CA PHE A 104 -0.06 -10.03 -8.36
C PHE A 104 -1.08 -9.61 -7.31
N SER A 105 -1.47 -10.57 -6.46
CA SER A 105 -2.29 -10.30 -5.29
C SER A 105 -1.63 -10.86 -4.04
N PHE A 106 -1.71 -10.11 -2.96
CA PHE A 106 -1.21 -10.51 -1.64
C PHE A 106 -2.12 -9.97 -0.54
N ILE A 107 -1.99 -10.52 0.65
CA ILE A 107 -2.75 -10.07 1.83
C ILE A 107 -1.83 -9.25 2.72
N VAL A 108 -2.32 -8.09 3.13
CA VAL A 108 -1.69 -7.23 4.12
C VAL A 108 -2.59 -7.15 5.34
N ASN A 109 -2.02 -7.35 6.51
CA ASN A 109 -2.67 -7.06 7.78
C ASN A 109 -2.23 -5.68 8.23
N LYS A 110 -3.12 -4.69 8.07
CA LYS A 110 -2.94 -3.34 8.60
C LYS A 110 -3.45 -3.32 10.04
N ARG A 111 -2.65 -2.81 10.93
CA ARG A 111 -2.98 -2.68 12.35
C ARG A 111 -2.29 -1.47 12.96
N ASN A 112 -2.96 -0.87 13.92
CA ASN A 112 -2.45 0.22 14.72
C ASN A 112 -1.79 -0.32 16.01
N VAL A 113 -1.35 0.59 16.86
CA VAL A 113 -0.80 0.31 18.19
C VAL A 113 -1.83 -0.23 19.18
N ASP A 114 -3.10 0.01 18.92
CA ASP A 114 -4.20 -0.42 19.78
C ASP A 114 -4.47 -1.92 19.64
N TYR A 115 -4.64 -2.61 20.75
CA TYR A 115 -5.02 -4.03 20.74
C TYR A 115 -5.91 -4.37 21.95
N VAL A 116 -6.59 -5.49 21.86
CA VAL A 116 -7.34 -6.05 22.98
C VAL A 116 -6.55 -7.24 23.52
N GLY A 117 -6.14 -7.17 24.76
CA GLY A 117 -5.41 -8.23 25.42
C GLY A 117 -6.28 -9.49 25.65
N SER A 118 -5.64 -10.59 26.00
CA SER A 118 -6.31 -11.87 26.30
C SER A 118 -7.31 -11.77 27.46
N ASN A 119 -7.18 -10.76 28.30
CA ASN A 119 -8.09 -10.43 29.40
C ASN A 119 -9.30 -9.58 28.96
N GLY A 120 -9.47 -9.32 27.66
CA GLY A 120 -10.52 -8.50 27.11
C GLY A 120 -10.34 -6.98 27.32
N LYS A 121 -9.23 -6.52 27.89
CA LYS A 121 -8.96 -5.10 28.10
C LYS A 121 -8.23 -4.49 26.92
N ALA A 122 -8.66 -3.29 26.54
CA ALA A 122 -7.95 -2.47 25.57
C ALA A 122 -6.61 -2.02 26.14
N ASP A 123 -5.56 -2.11 25.33
CA ASP A 123 -4.20 -1.70 25.67
C ASP A 123 -3.48 -1.21 24.39
N LYS A 124 -2.26 -0.69 24.54
CA LYS A 124 -1.46 -0.15 23.44
C LYS A 124 -0.05 -0.73 23.44
N VAL A 125 0.43 -1.04 22.26
CA VAL A 125 1.85 -1.36 22.07
C VAL A 125 2.68 -0.13 22.43
N LYS A 126 3.64 -0.28 23.33
CA LYS A 126 4.58 0.80 23.66
C LYS A 126 5.57 0.96 22.51
N ILE A 127 5.46 2.07 21.81
CA ILE A 127 6.40 2.45 20.75
C ILE A 127 7.35 3.54 21.24
N LYS A 128 8.54 3.57 20.65
CA LYS A 128 9.53 4.63 20.95
C LYS A 128 9.10 5.92 20.25
N SER A 129 9.47 7.07 20.82
CA SER A 129 9.13 8.39 20.24
C SER A 129 9.54 8.53 18.76
N ARG A 130 10.67 7.92 18.36
CA ARG A 130 11.16 7.91 16.98
C ARG A 130 10.30 7.09 16.01
N GLU A 131 9.40 6.26 16.52
CA GLU A 131 8.54 5.37 15.74
C GLU A 131 7.14 5.97 15.53
N VAL A 132 6.81 7.01 16.31
CA VAL A 132 5.53 7.73 16.18
C VAL A 132 5.47 8.44 14.84
N GLY A 133 4.41 8.21 14.08
CA GLY A 133 4.21 8.78 12.73
C GLY A 133 5.12 8.20 11.65
N SER A 134 5.85 7.11 11.98
CA SER A 134 6.62 6.38 10.98
C SER A 134 5.72 5.42 10.19
N GLN A 135 6.21 4.97 9.03
CA GLN A 135 5.56 3.96 8.17
C GLN A 135 5.21 2.63 8.90
N THR A 136 5.56 2.50 10.17
CA THR A 136 5.42 1.27 10.93
C THR A 136 4.14 1.26 11.77
N TRP A 137 3.73 2.43 12.25
CA TRP A 137 2.66 2.59 13.22
C TRP A 137 1.84 3.85 12.87
N ASP A 138 1.13 3.77 11.77
CA ASP A 138 0.22 4.83 11.33
C ASP A 138 -1.18 4.25 11.03
N ASP A 139 -2.07 5.08 10.56
CA ASP A 139 -3.45 4.71 10.22
C ASP A 139 -3.64 4.43 8.72
N LYS A 140 -2.53 4.19 8.02
CA LYS A 140 -2.49 3.98 6.56
C LYS A 140 -1.95 2.60 6.20
N LEU A 141 -2.33 2.12 5.05
CA LEU A 141 -1.74 0.99 4.35
C LEU A 141 -0.81 1.53 3.27
#